data_35ea1e359844a8cf4185689d6e8f3537
#
_entry.id   35ea1e359844a8cf4185689d6e8f3537
#
_cell.length_a   1.000
_cell.length_b   1.000
_cell.length_c   1.000
_cell.angle_alpha   90.00
_cell.angle_beta   90.00
_cell.angle_gamma   90.00
#
_symmetry.space_group_name_H-M   'P 1'
#
loop_
_entity.id
_entity.type
_entity.pdbx_description
1 polymer ?
#
loop_
_entity_poly.entity_id
_entity_poly.type
_entity_poly.pdbx_seq_one_letter_code
_entity_poly.pdbx_strand_id
1 'polypeptide(L)'
;NLFKKYLVQYGYEIVYDHLGSIYGRKRCHQDHPLKVMVCAHSDEVALKVTNINEQGLIQFQETSIWSQILMGQRVTLINQNHEKFKGAICATPPHLLSAELKNQPVATKNMVADFGFLNRQDALNHHIRLGDVIIVDGSFEVLNENRILAKALDNRVGCALCVELLKTMSQIDLPYDLYIGLNVQEEVGLRGATTAAQMIRPDFAIVVDCSPANDLTSSKELGQLGKGLLVRVIDGNMIAFPQLIDYQRNLCKKYQIPYQYYLSNGGT
;
A
#
# COMPACT_ATOMS: atom_id res chain seq x y z
N ASN A 1 14.74 2.60 -7.86
CA ASN A 1 13.33 2.95 -7.73
C ASN A 1 12.68 2.92 -9.12
N LEU A 2 11.69 2.04 -9.34
CA LEU A 2 11.02 1.86 -10.63
C LEU A 2 10.25 3.12 -11.04
N PHE A 3 9.52 3.73 -10.13
CA PHE A 3 8.74 4.95 -10.41
C PHE A 3 9.63 6.10 -10.91
N LYS A 4 10.82 6.25 -10.32
CA LYS A 4 11.81 7.23 -10.80
C LYS A 4 12.18 7.04 -12.27
N LYS A 5 12.26 5.79 -12.75
CA LYS A 5 12.55 5.52 -14.17
C LYS A 5 11.44 6.06 -15.08
N TYR A 6 10.17 5.91 -14.68
CA TYR A 6 9.04 6.46 -15.42
C TYR A 6 9.03 7.99 -15.39
N LEU A 7 9.34 8.62 -14.25
CA LEU A 7 9.45 10.08 -14.16
C LEU A 7 10.48 10.64 -15.16
N VAL A 8 11.66 10.02 -15.20
CA VAL A 8 12.71 10.40 -16.17
C VAL A 8 12.25 10.14 -17.61
N GLN A 9 11.66 8.98 -17.88
CA GLN A 9 11.19 8.59 -19.21
C GLN A 9 10.16 9.58 -19.77
N TYR A 10 9.26 10.10 -18.93
CA TYR A 10 8.20 11.01 -19.34
C TYR A 10 8.52 12.49 -19.11
N GLY A 11 9.77 12.83 -18.75
CA GLY A 11 10.28 14.19 -18.68
C GLY A 11 9.76 15.02 -17.50
N TYR A 12 9.41 14.39 -16.38
CA TYR A 12 8.99 15.10 -15.17
C TYR A 12 10.18 15.57 -14.33
N GLU A 13 10.07 16.74 -13.74
CA GLU A 13 10.96 17.20 -12.67
C GLU A 13 10.74 16.35 -11.41
N ILE A 14 11.80 15.76 -10.86
CA ILE A 14 11.68 14.88 -9.70
C ILE A 14 11.79 15.68 -8.41
N VAL A 15 10.82 15.49 -7.52
CA VAL A 15 10.75 16.12 -6.21
C VAL A 15 10.60 15.02 -5.14
N TYR A 16 11.35 15.17 -4.05
CA TYR A 16 11.26 14.27 -2.89
C TYR A 16 10.84 15.06 -1.67
N ASP A 17 9.99 14.46 -0.83
CA ASP A 17 9.84 14.93 0.52
C ASP A 17 10.99 14.40 1.41
N HIS A 18 11.08 14.85 2.66
CA HIS A 18 12.13 14.42 3.59
C HIS A 18 11.86 13.04 4.22
N LEU A 19 10.69 12.44 3.97
CA LEU A 19 10.33 11.11 4.48
C LEU A 19 10.62 9.99 3.47
N GLY A 20 10.73 10.33 2.16
CA GLY A 20 11.04 9.40 1.09
C GLY A 20 9.94 9.24 0.04
N SER A 21 8.86 10.03 0.10
CA SER A 21 7.88 10.09 -0.98
C SER A 21 8.50 10.71 -2.22
N ILE A 22 8.08 10.28 -3.40
CA ILE A 22 8.63 10.73 -4.68
C ILE A 22 7.52 11.25 -5.59
N TYR A 23 7.73 12.40 -6.18
CA TYR A 23 6.80 13.07 -7.08
C TYR A 23 7.47 13.49 -8.37
N GLY A 24 6.71 13.42 -9.46
CA GLY A 24 7.00 14.11 -10.70
C GLY A 24 6.22 15.40 -10.78
N ARG A 25 6.90 16.51 -11.00
CA ARG A 25 6.27 17.81 -11.27
C ARG A 25 6.29 18.11 -12.75
N LYS A 26 5.15 18.47 -13.29
CA LYS A 26 5.00 19.09 -14.60
C LYS A 26 4.55 20.52 -14.39
N ARG A 27 5.41 21.48 -14.79
CA ARG A 27 5.14 22.92 -14.67
C ARG A 27 4.24 23.37 -15.81
N CYS A 28 3.33 24.28 -15.53
CA CYS A 28 2.67 25.06 -16.56
C CYS A 28 3.42 26.38 -16.83
N HIS A 29 2.98 27.11 -17.85
CA HIS A 29 3.59 28.37 -18.29
C HIS A 29 2.90 29.62 -17.70
N GLN A 30 1.97 29.43 -16.75
CA GLN A 30 1.24 30.55 -16.13
C GLN A 30 2.00 31.10 -14.91
N ASP A 31 1.83 32.39 -14.65
CA ASP A 31 2.27 32.98 -13.40
C ASP A 31 1.34 32.58 -12.26
N HIS A 32 1.92 32.16 -11.11
CA HIS A 32 1.18 31.70 -9.94
C HIS A 32 0.12 30.61 -10.23
N PRO A 33 0.52 29.48 -10.85
CA PRO A 33 -0.42 28.46 -11.24
C PRO A 33 -1.01 27.74 -10.04
N LEU A 34 -2.25 27.27 -10.15
CA LEU A 34 -2.80 26.28 -9.24
C LEU A 34 -1.92 25.02 -9.22
N LYS A 35 -1.88 24.35 -8.10
CA LYS A 35 -1.15 23.08 -7.92
C LYS A 35 -2.13 21.94 -7.72
N VAL A 36 -2.09 20.99 -8.62
CA VAL A 36 -2.88 19.76 -8.53
C VAL A 36 -1.95 18.62 -8.14
N MET A 37 -2.29 17.89 -7.09
CA MET A 37 -1.56 16.71 -6.62
C MET A 37 -2.39 15.46 -6.86
N VAL A 38 -1.79 14.44 -7.45
CA VAL A 38 -2.35 13.08 -7.55
C VAL A 38 -1.37 12.12 -6.90
N CYS A 39 -1.83 11.32 -5.97
CA CYS A 39 -0.95 10.40 -5.26
C CYS A 39 -1.60 9.06 -4.94
N ALA A 40 -0.75 8.06 -4.78
CA ALA A 40 -1.02 6.76 -4.20
C ALA A 40 0.08 6.44 -3.19
N HIS A 41 -0.09 5.41 -2.35
CA HIS A 41 1.02 4.98 -1.51
C HIS A 41 1.77 3.79 -2.12
N SER A 42 3.04 3.68 -1.80
CA SER A 42 3.95 2.66 -2.34
C SER A 42 4.43 1.64 -1.31
N ASP A 43 4.18 1.87 -0.04
CA ASP A 43 4.42 0.88 0.99
C ASP A 43 3.34 -0.21 0.99
N GLU A 44 3.62 -1.27 1.70
CA GLU A 44 2.71 -2.38 1.94
C GLU A 44 2.84 -2.81 3.40
N VAL A 45 1.81 -3.42 3.94
CA VAL A 45 1.85 -4.06 5.26
C VAL A 45 2.99 -5.06 5.35
N ALA A 46 3.74 -5.03 6.45
CA ALA A 46 4.92 -5.84 6.63
C ALA A 46 5.11 -6.26 8.09
N LEU A 47 6.10 -7.09 8.33
CA LEU A 47 6.57 -7.46 9.66
C LEU A 47 7.98 -6.92 9.86
N LYS A 48 8.31 -6.52 11.07
CA LYS A 48 9.63 -6.04 11.45
C LYS A 48 10.29 -7.01 12.42
N VAL A 49 11.54 -7.38 12.15
CA VAL A 49 12.34 -8.20 13.06
C VAL A 49 12.50 -7.47 14.39
N THR A 50 12.09 -8.10 15.49
CA THR A 50 12.22 -7.56 16.86
C THR A 50 13.20 -8.33 17.72
N ASN A 51 13.42 -9.61 17.42
CA ASN A 51 14.41 -10.43 18.11
C ASN A 51 14.79 -11.66 17.27
N ILE A 52 15.95 -12.24 17.57
CA ILE A 52 16.43 -13.53 17.05
C ILE A 52 16.69 -14.41 18.27
N ASN A 53 16.00 -15.54 18.38
CA ASN A 53 16.20 -16.43 19.51
C ASN A 53 17.45 -17.32 19.33
N GLU A 54 17.81 -18.08 20.36
CA GLU A 54 19.02 -18.94 20.34
C GLU A 54 18.93 -20.07 19.28
N GLN A 55 17.73 -20.45 18.86
CA GLN A 55 17.47 -21.47 17.83
C GLN A 55 17.50 -20.88 16.40
N GLY A 56 17.76 -19.56 16.23
CA GLY A 56 17.77 -18.87 14.93
C GLY A 56 16.38 -18.48 14.43
N LEU A 57 15.32 -18.70 15.21
CA LEU A 57 13.96 -18.26 14.83
C LEU A 57 13.79 -16.78 15.07
N ILE A 58 13.08 -16.13 14.16
CA ILE A 58 12.90 -14.68 14.13
C ILE A 58 11.57 -14.31 14.80
N GLN A 59 11.62 -13.49 15.84
CA GLN A 59 10.46 -12.82 16.42
C GLN A 59 10.22 -11.50 15.67
N PHE A 60 8.97 -11.13 15.52
CA PHE A 60 8.58 -9.97 14.73
C PHE A 60 7.39 -9.24 15.33
N GLN A 61 7.21 -8.02 14.88
CA GLN A 61 6.01 -7.20 15.10
C GLN A 61 5.38 -6.89 13.75
N GLU A 62 4.08 -7.01 13.67
CA GLU A 62 3.28 -6.64 12.51
C GLU A 62 3.06 -5.13 12.42
N THR A 63 2.92 -4.64 11.18
CA THR A 63 2.39 -3.32 10.87
C THR A 63 1.07 -3.52 10.11
N SER A 64 -0.05 -3.25 10.76
CA SER A 64 -1.41 -3.29 10.15
C SER A 64 -1.85 -4.63 9.56
N ILE A 65 -1.18 -5.76 9.87
CA ILE A 65 -1.59 -7.10 9.43
C ILE A 65 -2.37 -7.81 10.53
N TRP A 66 -3.52 -8.38 10.19
CA TRP A 66 -4.27 -9.20 11.11
C TRP A 66 -3.57 -10.54 11.39
N SER A 67 -3.29 -10.83 12.67
CA SER A 67 -2.48 -11.99 13.07
C SER A 67 -3.03 -13.35 12.58
N GLN A 68 -4.35 -13.48 12.43
CA GLN A 68 -4.96 -14.74 12.00
C GLN A 68 -4.60 -15.18 10.58
N ILE A 69 -4.24 -14.25 9.71
CA ILE A 69 -3.85 -14.58 8.34
C ILE A 69 -2.35 -14.89 8.20
N LEU A 70 -1.57 -14.74 9.26
CA LEU A 70 -0.10 -14.88 9.21
C LEU A 70 0.35 -16.33 9.34
N MET A 71 -0.35 -17.13 10.15
CA MET A 71 0.10 -18.50 10.46
C MET A 71 0.15 -19.39 9.22
N GLY A 72 1.29 -20.04 8.99
CA GLY A 72 1.51 -20.91 7.83
C GLY A 72 1.87 -20.15 6.54
N GLN A 73 1.89 -18.81 6.55
CA GLN A 73 2.27 -18.04 5.38
C GLN A 73 3.76 -18.21 5.05
N ARG A 74 4.05 -18.31 3.77
CA ARG A 74 5.41 -18.15 3.26
C ARG A 74 5.80 -16.69 3.27
N VAL A 75 7.03 -16.42 3.69
CA VAL A 75 7.54 -15.06 3.86
C VAL A 75 8.93 -14.91 3.28
N THR A 76 9.26 -13.68 2.96
CA THR A 76 10.62 -13.28 2.56
C THR A 76 11.15 -12.25 3.55
N LEU A 77 12.26 -12.55 4.24
CA LEU A 77 13.03 -11.59 5.00
C LEU A 77 14.00 -10.87 4.05
N ILE A 78 14.10 -9.58 4.20
CA ILE A 78 15.00 -8.72 3.42
C ILE A 78 15.86 -7.95 4.42
N ASN A 79 17.17 -8.20 4.39
CA ASN A 79 18.13 -7.51 5.23
C ASN A 79 18.58 -6.17 4.62
N GLN A 80 19.41 -5.42 5.34
CA GLN A 80 19.90 -4.11 4.89
C GLN A 80 20.80 -4.18 3.64
N ASN A 81 21.38 -5.35 3.35
CA ASN A 81 22.16 -5.60 2.14
C ASN A 81 21.26 -5.97 0.94
N HIS A 82 19.93 -5.93 1.10
CA HIS A 82 18.94 -6.37 0.12
C HIS A 82 19.00 -7.87 -0.23
N GLU A 83 19.66 -8.67 0.62
CA GLU A 83 19.64 -10.12 0.51
C GLU A 83 18.27 -10.66 0.96
N LYS A 84 17.82 -11.73 0.33
CA LYS A 84 16.48 -12.28 0.53
C LYS A 84 16.55 -13.70 1.03
N PHE A 85 15.87 -13.99 2.13
CA PHE A 85 15.76 -15.31 2.74
C PHE A 85 14.30 -15.74 2.72
N LYS A 86 14.05 -16.96 2.26
CA LYS A 86 12.71 -17.56 2.24
C LYS A 86 12.45 -18.31 3.52
N GLY A 87 11.24 -18.19 4.04
CA GLY A 87 10.85 -18.84 5.27
C GLY A 87 9.32 -18.99 5.40
N ALA A 88 8.89 -19.38 6.57
CA ALA A 88 7.48 -19.53 6.90
C ALA A 88 7.19 -19.04 8.32
N ILE A 89 5.97 -18.58 8.56
CA ILE A 89 5.50 -18.21 9.90
C ILE A 89 4.96 -19.45 10.60
N CYS A 90 5.46 -19.69 11.80
CA CYS A 90 5.15 -20.82 12.64
C CYS A 90 4.61 -20.39 14.00
N ALA A 91 3.84 -21.27 14.63
CA ALA A 91 3.39 -21.13 16.01
C ALA A 91 3.33 -22.52 16.65
N THR A 92 3.09 -22.57 17.97
CA THR A 92 2.89 -23.83 18.67
C THR A 92 1.73 -24.62 18.04
N PRO A 93 1.96 -25.88 17.63
CA PRO A 93 0.90 -26.69 17.01
C PRO A 93 -0.31 -26.91 17.95
N PRO A 94 -1.53 -26.99 17.40
CA PRO A 94 -2.76 -27.07 18.21
C PRO A 94 -2.80 -28.27 19.19
N HIS A 95 -2.16 -29.37 18.85
CA HIS A 95 -2.12 -30.55 19.73
C HIS A 95 -1.25 -30.39 20.99
N LEU A 96 -0.39 -29.36 21.01
CA LEU A 96 0.41 -28.97 22.17
C LEU A 96 -0.21 -27.82 22.98
N LEU A 97 -1.33 -27.28 22.52
CA LEU A 97 -2.04 -26.20 23.22
C LEU A 97 -3.07 -26.77 24.20
N SER A 98 -3.35 -26.01 25.28
CA SER A 98 -4.50 -26.28 26.15
C SER A 98 -5.83 -26.18 25.39
N ALA A 99 -6.88 -26.81 25.92
CA ALA A 99 -8.21 -26.78 25.32
C ALA A 99 -8.75 -25.36 25.15
N GLU A 100 -8.39 -24.44 26.05
CA GLU A 100 -8.79 -23.02 26.02
C GLU A 100 -8.12 -22.26 24.88
N LEU A 101 -6.83 -22.52 24.62
CA LEU A 101 -6.04 -21.82 23.63
C LEU A 101 -6.29 -22.32 22.20
N LYS A 102 -6.77 -23.56 22.03
CA LYS A 102 -7.01 -24.12 20.68
C LYS A 102 -8.02 -23.36 19.85
N ASN A 103 -8.99 -22.71 20.48
CA ASN A 103 -10.08 -22.02 19.83
C ASN A 103 -9.88 -20.48 19.82
N GLN A 104 -8.72 -20.00 20.28
CA GLN A 104 -8.39 -18.58 20.28
C GLN A 104 -7.44 -18.22 19.13
N PRO A 105 -7.55 -17.00 18.58
CA PRO A 105 -6.57 -16.49 17.64
C PRO A 105 -5.17 -16.49 18.23
N VAL A 106 -4.20 -16.98 17.49
CA VAL A 106 -2.79 -16.91 17.93
C VAL A 106 -2.33 -15.46 17.87
N ALA A 107 -1.92 -14.92 19.00
CA ALA A 107 -1.34 -13.57 19.04
C ALA A 107 0.05 -13.57 18.38
N THR A 108 0.42 -12.49 17.68
CA THR A 108 1.69 -12.35 16.96
C THR A 108 2.92 -12.61 17.84
N LYS A 109 2.88 -12.20 19.10
CA LYS A 109 3.95 -12.48 20.08
C LYS A 109 4.23 -13.97 20.33
N ASN A 110 3.29 -14.84 19.97
CA ASN A 110 3.39 -16.30 20.08
C ASN A 110 3.74 -16.96 18.74
N MET A 111 4.06 -16.17 17.72
CA MET A 111 4.51 -16.62 16.41
C MET A 111 6.01 -16.36 16.26
N VAL A 112 6.63 -17.13 15.39
CA VAL A 112 8.00 -16.93 14.93
C VAL A 112 8.05 -17.15 13.42
N ALA A 113 9.03 -16.54 12.75
CA ALA A 113 9.33 -16.86 11.37
C ALA A 113 10.62 -17.70 11.33
N ASP A 114 10.55 -18.82 10.62
CA ASP A 114 11.65 -19.74 10.41
C ASP A 114 12.21 -19.56 9.00
N PHE A 115 13.49 -19.20 8.91
CA PHE A 115 14.25 -19.02 7.67
C PHE A 115 15.35 -20.07 7.50
N GLY A 116 15.36 -21.10 8.35
CA GLY A 116 16.32 -22.19 8.31
C GLY A 116 17.68 -21.85 8.90
N PHE A 117 17.81 -20.77 9.68
CA PHE A 117 19.04 -20.46 10.41
C PHE A 117 19.26 -21.50 11.52
N LEU A 118 20.49 -22.02 11.64
CA LEU A 118 20.83 -23.09 12.58
C LEU A 118 20.81 -22.62 14.05
N ASN A 119 21.12 -21.36 14.27
CA ASN A 119 21.14 -20.71 15.59
C ASN A 119 21.19 -19.19 15.41
N ARG A 120 21.18 -18.46 16.54
CA ARG A 120 21.28 -17.01 16.56
C ARG A 120 22.52 -16.49 15.85
N GLN A 121 23.69 -17.10 16.08
CA GLN A 121 24.95 -16.64 15.47
C GLN A 121 24.93 -16.82 13.94
N ASP A 122 24.32 -17.88 13.46
CA ASP A 122 24.15 -18.11 12.02
C ASP A 122 23.30 -17.03 11.37
N ALA A 123 22.16 -16.66 11.97
CA ALA A 123 21.34 -15.53 11.50
C ALA A 123 22.14 -14.21 11.48
N LEU A 124 22.92 -13.93 12.52
CA LEU A 124 23.78 -12.74 12.59
C LEU A 124 24.88 -12.74 11.52
N ASN A 125 25.47 -13.90 11.22
CA ASN A 125 26.45 -14.06 10.13
C ASN A 125 25.84 -13.77 8.74
N HIS A 126 24.54 -14.02 8.57
CA HIS A 126 23.77 -13.61 7.40
C HIS A 126 23.27 -12.16 7.47
N HIS A 127 23.84 -11.36 8.37
CA HIS A 127 23.55 -9.93 8.54
C HIS A 127 22.10 -9.62 8.91
N ILE A 128 21.36 -10.56 9.50
CA ILE A 128 20.01 -10.32 9.99
C ILE A 128 20.07 -9.45 11.25
N ARG A 129 19.25 -8.39 11.27
CA ARG A 129 19.25 -7.38 12.34
C ARG A 129 17.83 -7.01 12.75
N LEU A 130 17.71 -6.40 13.91
CA LEU A 130 16.47 -5.77 14.36
C LEU A 130 16.06 -4.68 13.36
N GLY A 131 14.78 -4.64 13.04
CA GLY A 131 14.22 -3.69 12.07
C GLY A 131 14.25 -4.16 10.61
N ASP A 132 14.92 -5.28 10.29
CA ASP A 132 14.81 -5.88 8.96
C ASP A 132 13.36 -6.23 8.64
N VAL A 133 13.05 -6.26 7.35
CA VAL A 133 11.66 -6.37 6.86
C VAL A 133 11.35 -7.82 6.49
N ILE A 134 10.19 -8.29 6.93
CA ILE A 134 9.63 -9.56 6.49
C ILE A 134 8.32 -9.25 5.77
N ILE A 135 8.18 -9.72 4.53
CA ILE A 135 6.97 -9.56 3.71
C ILE A 135 6.34 -10.92 3.44
N VAL A 136 5.01 -10.95 3.41
CA VAL A 136 4.29 -12.15 2.99
C VAL A 136 4.53 -12.37 1.49
N ASP A 137 4.81 -13.62 1.10
CA ASP A 137 4.98 -13.98 -0.31
C ASP A 137 3.64 -14.05 -1.05
N GLY A 138 3.65 -13.69 -2.32
CA GLY A 138 2.50 -13.81 -3.20
C GLY A 138 2.92 -13.60 -4.65
N SER A 139 2.50 -14.52 -5.51
CA SER A 139 2.68 -14.41 -6.97
C SER A 139 1.63 -13.47 -7.57
N PHE A 140 1.94 -12.99 -8.78
CA PHE A 140 0.95 -12.35 -9.62
C PHE A 140 0.32 -13.41 -10.53
N GLU A 141 -1.00 -13.54 -10.47
CA GLU A 141 -1.75 -14.51 -11.26
C GLU A 141 -3.01 -13.89 -11.86
N VAL A 142 -3.35 -14.31 -13.06
CA VAL A 142 -4.62 -13.98 -13.68
C VAL A 142 -5.58 -15.14 -13.44
N LEU A 143 -6.69 -14.84 -12.78
CA LEU A 143 -7.73 -15.82 -12.48
C LEU A 143 -8.91 -15.66 -13.44
N ASN A 144 -9.34 -16.77 -14.04
CA ASN A 144 -10.53 -16.81 -14.88
C ASN A 144 -10.57 -15.65 -15.90
N GLU A 145 -9.44 -15.39 -16.57
CA GLU A 145 -9.24 -14.43 -17.67
C GLU A 145 -9.37 -12.94 -17.31
N ASN A 146 -10.10 -12.58 -16.26
CA ASN A 146 -10.45 -11.18 -15.97
C ASN A 146 -10.27 -10.74 -14.51
N ARG A 147 -9.65 -11.57 -13.67
CA ARG A 147 -9.34 -11.26 -12.27
C ARG A 147 -7.85 -11.36 -12.03
N ILE A 148 -7.35 -10.54 -11.13
CA ILE A 148 -5.95 -10.54 -10.73
C ILE A 148 -5.88 -10.97 -9.27
N LEU A 149 -4.98 -11.93 -8.99
CA LEU A 149 -4.54 -12.26 -7.66
C LEU A 149 -3.08 -11.83 -7.51
N ALA A 150 -2.80 -10.99 -6.54
CA ALA A 150 -1.43 -10.58 -6.22
C ALA A 150 -1.37 -10.07 -4.77
N LYS A 151 -0.17 -10.10 -4.20
CA LYS A 151 0.08 -9.38 -2.94
C LYS A 151 0.08 -7.86 -3.17
N ALA A 152 -0.17 -7.10 -2.14
CA ALA A 152 -0.03 -5.64 -2.13
C ALA A 152 -0.80 -4.93 -3.28
N LEU A 153 -1.97 -5.46 -3.69
CA LEU A 153 -2.85 -4.72 -4.60
C LEU A 153 -3.23 -3.38 -3.99
N ASP A 154 -3.36 -3.34 -2.68
CA ASP A 154 -3.27 -2.18 -1.83
C ASP A 154 -1.78 -1.86 -1.57
N ASN A 155 -1.16 -0.82 -2.18
CA ASN A 155 -1.82 0.04 -3.19
C ASN A 155 -1.03 0.04 -4.52
N ARG A 156 -0.59 -1.14 -4.98
CA ARG A 156 0.09 -1.27 -6.28
C ARG A 156 -0.82 -0.89 -7.46
N VAL A 157 -2.14 -1.02 -7.29
CA VAL A 157 -3.11 -0.55 -8.29
C VAL A 157 -3.04 0.97 -8.41
N GLY A 158 -3.07 1.70 -7.32
CA GLY A 158 -2.89 3.15 -7.32
C GLY A 158 -1.54 3.58 -7.87
N CYS A 159 -0.46 2.84 -7.54
CA CYS A 159 0.86 3.08 -8.14
C CYS A 159 0.84 2.93 -9.67
N ALA A 160 0.18 1.91 -10.20
CA ALA A 160 0.07 1.67 -11.65
C ALA A 160 -0.76 2.77 -12.33
N LEU A 161 -1.84 3.21 -11.70
CA LEU A 161 -2.65 4.34 -12.19
C LEU A 161 -1.83 5.64 -12.22
N CYS A 162 -1.01 5.91 -11.22
CA CYS A 162 -0.08 7.05 -11.24
C CYS A 162 0.91 6.96 -12.40
N VAL A 163 1.46 5.77 -12.71
CA VAL A 163 2.36 5.59 -13.87
C VAL A 163 1.63 5.84 -15.19
N GLU A 164 0.42 5.32 -15.36
CA GLU A 164 -0.37 5.55 -16.58
C GLU A 164 -0.76 7.02 -16.72
N LEU A 165 -1.05 7.70 -15.61
CA LEU A 165 -1.31 9.13 -15.60
C LEU A 165 -0.06 9.94 -15.99
N LEU A 166 1.14 9.58 -15.50
CA LEU A 166 2.40 10.21 -15.94
C LEU A 166 2.54 10.15 -17.46
N LYS A 167 2.32 8.98 -18.05
CA LYS A 167 2.39 8.75 -19.49
C LYS A 167 1.37 9.62 -20.25
N THR A 168 0.12 9.57 -19.83
CA THR A 168 -0.97 10.29 -20.50
C THR A 168 -0.78 11.81 -20.40
N MET A 169 -0.44 12.32 -19.23
CA MET A 169 -0.35 13.76 -18.99
C MET A 169 0.99 14.36 -19.49
N SER A 170 1.99 13.54 -19.84
CA SER A 170 3.28 14.04 -20.34
C SER A 170 3.13 14.86 -21.63
N GLN A 171 2.17 14.51 -22.48
CA GLN A 171 1.95 15.10 -23.80
C GLN A 171 0.90 16.23 -23.83
N ILE A 172 0.32 16.58 -22.67
CA ILE A 172 -0.80 17.53 -22.58
C ILE A 172 -0.31 18.81 -21.92
N ASP A 173 -0.50 19.97 -22.54
CA ASP A 173 -0.28 21.26 -21.89
C ASP A 173 -1.39 21.53 -20.87
N LEU A 174 -0.98 21.85 -19.65
CA LEU A 174 -1.88 22.00 -18.52
C LEU A 174 -1.91 23.46 -18.06
N PRO A 175 -3.10 23.97 -17.65
CA PRO A 175 -3.22 25.32 -17.09
C PRO A 175 -2.86 25.38 -15.60
N TYR A 176 -2.22 24.35 -15.04
CA TYR A 176 -1.82 24.22 -13.63
C TYR A 176 -0.55 23.37 -13.50
N ASP A 177 0.17 23.54 -12.42
CA ASP A 177 1.26 22.64 -12.05
C ASP A 177 0.70 21.30 -11.59
N LEU A 178 1.12 20.22 -12.24
CA LEU A 178 0.69 18.86 -11.88
C LEU A 178 1.81 18.14 -11.15
N TYR A 179 1.46 17.59 -9.97
CA TYR A 179 2.31 16.71 -9.19
C TYR A 179 1.70 15.32 -9.15
N ILE A 180 2.39 14.31 -9.67
CA ILE A 180 1.98 12.92 -9.60
C ILE A 180 3.02 12.15 -8.82
N GLY A 181 2.63 11.43 -7.77
CA GLY A 181 3.62 10.81 -6.92
C GLY A 181 3.16 9.63 -6.10
N LEU A 182 4.14 9.04 -5.42
CA LEU A 182 3.95 7.92 -4.53
C LEU A 182 4.39 8.29 -3.12
N ASN A 183 3.49 8.15 -2.18
CA ASN A 183 3.73 8.34 -0.76
C ASN A 183 4.36 7.10 -0.14
N VAL A 184 5.02 7.28 0.99
CA VAL A 184 5.54 6.23 1.87
C VAL A 184 4.83 6.27 3.21
N GLN A 185 4.86 5.17 3.96
CA GLN A 185 4.32 5.08 5.33
C GLN A 185 2.83 5.46 5.44
N GLU A 186 2.03 5.07 4.47
CA GLU A 186 0.57 5.17 4.55
C GLU A 186 0.04 4.24 5.63
N GLU A 187 0.45 2.97 5.58
CA GLU A 187 0.02 1.85 6.42
C GLU A 187 0.32 2.03 7.93
N VAL A 188 1.11 3.02 8.27
CA VAL A 188 1.48 3.35 9.66
C VAL A 188 1.04 4.76 10.07
N GLY A 189 0.06 5.33 9.39
CA GLY A 189 -0.61 6.56 9.80
C GLY A 189 -0.52 7.73 8.80
N LEU A 190 -0.64 7.47 7.50
CA LEU A 190 -0.76 8.48 6.42
C LEU A 190 0.40 9.48 6.36
N ARG A 191 1.59 9.08 6.82
CA ARG A 191 2.69 10.02 7.13
C ARG A 191 3.26 10.69 5.87
N GLY A 192 3.46 9.91 4.80
CA GLY A 192 4.00 10.43 3.55
C GLY A 192 3.05 11.42 2.87
N ALA A 193 1.75 11.23 2.96
CA ALA A 193 0.77 12.19 2.43
C ALA A 193 0.86 13.53 3.18
N THR A 194 1.05 13.50 4.49
CA THR A 194 1.20 14.72 5.32
C THR A 194 2.45 15.51 4.92
N THR A 195 3.62 14.85 4.81
CA THR A 195 4.87 15.53 4.46
C THR A 195 4.85 16.04 3.02
N ALA A 196 4.30 15.27 2.09
CA ALA A 196 4.15 15.68 0.69
C ALA A 196 3.19 16.88 0.54
N ALA A 197 2.05 16.87 1.22
CA ALA A 197 1.11 17.98 1.19
C ALA A 197 1.71 19.27 1.75
N GLN A 198 2.51 19.19 2.83
CA GLN A 198 3.22 20.36 3.37
C GLN A 198 4.27 20.90 2.40
N MET A 199 4.98 20.03 1.70
CA MET A 199 6.01 20.42 0.73
C MET A 199 5.40 21.04 -0.53
N ILE A 200 4.39 20.39 -1.13
CA ILE A 200 3.76 20.81 -2.39
C ILE A 200 2.81 21.97 -2.15
N ARG A 201 2.04 21.94 -1.07
CA ARG A 201 0.94 22.86 -0.76
C ARG A 201 -0.05 22.91 -1.94
N PRO A 202 -0.70 21.78 -2.26
CA PRO A 202 -1.62 21.70 -3.37
C PRO A 202 -2.89 22.51 -3.09
N ASP A 203 -3.44 23.13 -4.13
CA ASP A 203 -4.78 23.74 -4.09
C ASP A 203 -5.85 22.66 -4.21
N PHE A 204 -5.49 21.55 -4.85
CA PHE A 204 -6.36 20.40 -5.07
C PHE A 204 -5.58 19.10 -5.03
N ALA A 205 -6.12 18.09 -4.32
CA ALA A 205 -5.50 16.76 -4.23
C ALA A 205 -6.49 15.65 -4.60
N ILE A 206 -6.01 14.67 -5.34
CA ILE A 206 -6.70 13.40 -5.63
C ILE A 206 -5.84 12.28 -5.05
N VAL A 207 -6.41 11.54 -4.12
CA VAL A 207 -5.78 10.34 -3.56
C VAL A 207 -6.39 9.12 -4.23
N VAL A 208 -5.55 8.25 -4.74
CA VAL A 208 -5.94 7.00 -5.40
C VAL A 208 -5.57 5.84 -4.50
N ASP A 209 -6.57 5.08 -4.09
CA ASP A 209 -6.38 3.99 -3.15
C ASP A 209 -7.32 2.83 -3.40
N CYS A 210 -6.96 1.66 -2.87
CA CYS A 210 -7.79 0.47 -2.88
C CYS A 210 -8.76 0.48 -1.70
N SER A 211 -9.85 -0.24 -1.85
CA SER A 211 -10.81 -0.43 -0.77
C SER A 211 -11.33 -1.87 -0.81
N PRO A 212 -11.61 -2.49 0.34
CA PRO A 212 -12.15 -3.84 0.37
C PRO A 212 -13.48 -3.89 -0.36
N ALA A 213 -13.64 -4.94 -1.17
CA ALA A 213 -14.93 -5.27 -1.76
C ALA A 213 -15.74 -6.13 -0.79
N ASN A 214 -17.03 -5.89 -0.70
CA ASN A 214 -17.93 -6.63 0.16
C ASN A 214 -18.84 -7.59 -0.60
N ASP A 215 -18.25 -8.39 -1.48
CA ASP A 215 -18.99 -9.41 -2.23
C ASP A 215 -19.44 -10.60 -1.36
N LEU A 216 -18.90 -10.73 -0.14
CA LEU A 216 -19.25 -11.78 0.83
C LEU A 216 -20.55 -11.47 1.57
N THR A 217 -20.90 -10.21 1.72
CA THR A 217 -22.12 -9.79 2.42
C THR A 217 -22.93 -8.93 1.47
N SER A 218 -24.13 -9.04 1.28
CA SER A 218 -24.97 -8.26 0.36
C SER A 218 -25.10 -6.76 0.71
N SER A 219 -24.20 -6.23 1.54
CA SER A 219 -24.21 -4.80 1.91
C SER A 219 -23.91 -3.94 0.69
N LYS A 220 -24.82 -3.05 0.34
CA LYS A 220 -24.67 -2.09 -0.76
C LYS A 220 -23.79 -0.88 -0.40
N GLU A 221 -23.41 -0.77 0.86
CA GLU A 221 -22.67 0.39 1.39
C GLU A 221 -21.17 0.32 1.09
N LEU A 222 -20.68 -0.89 0.83
CA LEU A 222 -19.28 -1.16 0.46
C LEU A 222 -19.21 -1.55 -1.01
N GLY A 223 -18.10 -1.21 -1.67
CA GLY A 223 -17.90 -1.48 -3.08
C GLY A 223 -17.99 -2.95 -3.47
N GLN A 224 -18.36 -3.22 -4.69
CA GLN A 224 -18.42 -4.55 -5.30
C GLN A 224 -17.43 -4.64 -6.46
N LEU A 225 -16.77 -5.78 -6.62
CA LEU A 225 -15.85 -6.03 -7.73
C LEU A 225 -16.58 -5.94 -9.08
N GLY A 226 -15.96 -5.28 -10.05
CA GLY A 226 -16.51 -5.13 -11.41
C GLY A 226 -17.63 -4.10 -11.54
N LYS A 227 -17.97 -3.36 -10.48
CA LYS A 227 -19.02 -2.33 -10.51
C LYS A 227 -18.48 -0.90 -10.66
N GLY A 228 -17.22 -0.76 -11.00
CA GLY A 228 -16.59 0.50 -11.38
C GLY A 228 -15.93 1.26 -10.25
N LEU A 229 -15.72 2.55 -10.48
CA LEU A 229 -15.01 3.46 -9.58
C LEU A 229 -15.75 3.60 -8.24
N LEU A 230 -14.99 3.56 -7.14
CA LEU A 230 -15.50 3.92 -5.82
C LEU A 230 -15.32 5.43 -5.60
N VAL A 231 -16.42 6.18 -5.64
CA VAL A 231 -16.44 7.60 -5.28
C VAL A 231 -16.57 7.69 -3.78
N ARG A 232 -15.45 8.01 -3.09
CA ARG A 232 -15.41 8.10 -1.63
C ARG A 232 -16.10 9.37 -1.17
N VAL A 233 -17.14 9.21 -0.35
CA VAL A 233 -17.94 10.31 0.20
C VAL A 233 -17.44 10.74 1.57
N ILE A 234 -17.13 9.76 2.42
CA ILE A 234 -16.64 9.97 3.78
C ILE A 234 -15.77 8.78 4.19
N ASP A 235 -14.75 9.05 4.98
CA ASP A 235 -13.99 8.05 5.72
C ASP A 235 -13.62 8.56 7.13
N GLY A 236 -12.81 7.79 7.87
CA GLY A 236 -12.42 8.13 9.23
C GLY A 236 -11.65 9.45 9.37
N ASN A 237 -11.03 9.95 8.31
CA ASN A 237 -10.18 11.15 8.31
C ASN A 237 -10.66 12.24 7.35
N MET A 238 -11.60 11.94 6.45
CA MET A 238 -12.02 12.85 5.39
C MET A 238 -13.53 12.87 5.20
N ILE A 239 -14.06 14.07 4.99
CA ILE A 239 -15.38 14.29 4.38
C ILE A 239 -15.12 14.93 3.02
N ALA A 240 -15.51 14.24 1.95
CA ALA A 240 -15.27 14.73 0.60
C ALA A 240 -16.09 15.98 0.32
N PHE A 241 -15.49 16.93 -0.39
CA PHE A 241 -16.14 18.18 -0.75
C PHE A 241 -17.32 17.91 -1.72
N PRO A 242 -18.55 18.30 -1.41
CA PRO A 242 -19.74 17.89 -2.18
C PRO A 242 -19.66 18.21 -3.69
N GLN A 243 -19.10 19.38 -4.04
CA GLN A 243 -18.95 19.78 -5.43
C GLN A 243 -17.99 18.85 -6.20
N LEU A 244 -16.99 18.26 -5.53
CA LEU A 244 -16.09 17.28 -6.15
C LEU A 244 -16.76 15.93 -6.36
N ILE A 245 -17.60 15.51 -5.43
CA ILE A 245 -18.44 14.31 -5.60
C ILE A 245 -19.35 14.48 -6.81
N ASP A 246 -20.02 15.62 -6.90
CA ASP A 246 -20.89 15.94 -8.05
C ASP A 246 -20.11 16.01 -9.35
N TYR A 247 -18.93 16.61 -9.36
CA TYR A 247 -18.04 16.67 -10.52
C TYR A 247 -17.61 15.26 -10.97
N GLN A 248 -17.12 14.42 -10.06
CA GLN A 248 -16.74 13.04 -10.37
C GLN A 248 -17.93 12.24 -10.93
N ARG A 249 -19.10 12.35 -10.30
CA ARG A 249 -20.33 11.71 -10.76
C ARG A 249 -20.70 12.15 -12.17
N ASN A 250 -20.60 13.44 -12.45
CA ASN A 250 -20.95 13.99 -13.77
C ASN A 250 -19.95 13.53 -14.84
N LEU A 251 -18.64 13.43 -14.51
CA LEU A 251 -17.65 12.83 -15.39
C LEU A 251 -17.95 11.36 -15.67
N CYS A 252 -18.26 10.57 -14.62
CA CYS A 252 -18.61 9.17 -14.78
C CYS A 252 -19.81 9.00 -15.72
N LYS A 253 -20.87 9.83 -15.56
CA LYS A 253 -22.03 9.81 -16.44
C LYS A 253 -21.66 10.20 -17.88
N LYS A 254 -20.91 11.29 -18.06
CA LYS A 254 -20.50 11.80 -19.36
C LYS A 254 -19.71 10.78 -20.17
N TYR A 255 -18.81 10.08 -19.50
CA TYR A 255 -17.90 9.10 -20.14
C TYR A 255 -18.35 7.65 -19.98
N GLN A 256 -19.56 7.42 -19.46
CA GLN A 256 -20.15 6.09 -19.25
C GLN A 256 -19.27 5.18 -18.39
N ILE A 257 -18.59 5.76 -17.40
CA ILE A 257 -17.77 5.03 -16.43
C ILE A 257 -18.69 4.53 -15.31
N PRO A 258 -18.75 3.22 -15.06
CA PRO A 258 -19.48 2.68 -13.91
C PRO A 258 -18.89 3.21 -12.61
N TYR A 259 -19.73 3.55 -11.65
CA TYR A 259 -19.27 4.04 -10.35
C TYR A 259 -20.23 3.63 -9.23
N GLN A 260 -19.69 3.63 -8.02
CA GLN A 260 -20.42 3.36 -6.78
C GLN A 260 -20.03 4.44 -5.76
N TYR A 261 -20.93 4.77 -4.85
CA TYR A 261 -20.55 5.54 -3.66
C TYR A 261 -19.91 4.64 -2.63
N TYR A 262 -18.94 5.17 -1.92
CA TYR A 262 -18.22 4.43 -0.90
C TYR A 262 -18.14 5.22 0.41
N LEU A 263 -18.56 4.55 1.49
CA LEU A 263 -18.47 5.03 2.86
C LEU A 263 -17.54 4.10 3.63
N SER A 264 -16.58 4.64 4.38
CA SER A 264 -15.61 3.83 5.13
C SER A 264 -15.43 4.38 6.54
N ASN A 265 -15.08 3.51 7.48
CA ASN A 265 -14.62 3.89 8.81
C ASN A 265 -13.10 4.00 8.88
N GLY A 266 -12.37 3.46 7.91
CA GLY A 266 -10.92 3.60 7.78
C GLY A 266 -10.54 4.83 6.96
N GLY A 267 -9.43 5.47 7.30
CA GLY A 267 -8.90 6.63 6.56
C GLY A 267 -8.01 6.21 5.39
N THR A 268 -7.79 7.13 4.49
CA THR A 268 -6.88 7.01 3.32
C THR A 268 -5.93 8.19 3.30
#